data_d42f1198dfbbc4a1b4d8a057bdc3cab0
#
_entry.id   d42f1198dfbbc4a1b4d8a057bdc3cab0
#
_cell.length_a   1.000
_cell.length_b   1.000
_cell.length_c   1.000
_cell.angle_alpha   90.00
_cell.angle_beta   90.00
_cell.angle_gamma   90.00
#
_symmetry.space_group_name_H-M   'P 1'
#
loop_
_entity.id
_entity.type
_entity.pdbx_description
1 polymer ?
#
loop_
_entity_poly.entity_id
_entity_poly.type
_entity_poly.pdbx_seq_one_letter_code
_entity_poly.pdbx_strand_id
1 'polypeptide(L)'
;DYMDVNGDGLPDRVYKTDTSGPAWVQLNYGYYFGIPKVYNGYDKIRTNTTSSFAMGGTISSDKGSYGGGASVSFTRSAVDQVYIDMNGDGLPDRVFRYFISSPIGLIPYIPVGEMCVSYNTGVGFGPPIPISNSLLEPINYSETMSQSPNGYFTIGIQIWVLWLQIGTVQINMGGGGGRRLGSEKVTLTDINGDGLPDHVRTGANSMDVRLNPTGKTNLLRSVRRPLGGSITIEYGRRGNTRRMPQSRWVMTGTTVTDGMENLDAGAGSAHRYATSYNYEDGNYNRGEREFYGFARVTETRADGRVLIKDFLNGNFYNKGLEVKKTVRDAGGNLWLVKISDYDIREVIASRCYAPYLDRTETRYYEGLTGDENFPEKSTLQTYAYDEYGNVTGFVDYGDASSLDDVRAVISYLYQPGPYIMDRPGLIRVTGAQGEVLRRRVGTYDAKGNLRELREFIDDSTAVTTTLAYDGYGNLAQ
;
A
#
# COMPACT_ATOMS: atom_id res chain seq x y z
N ASP A 1 25.09 -9.10 -8.56
CA ASP A 1 23.71 -8.65 -8.65
C ASP A 1 23.49 -7.39 -7.85
N TYR A 2 22.37 -6.74 -8.14
CA TYR A 2 21.87 -5.60 -7.39
C TYR A 2 20.47 -5.93 -6.90
N MET A 3 20.25 -5.84 -5.59
CA MET A 3 18.95 -6.04 -4.95
C MET A 3 18.88 -5.24 -3.66
N ASP A 4 17.71 -4.76 -3.30
CA ASP A 4 17.48 -4.07 -2.04
C ASP A 4 17.42 -5.11 -0.90
N VAL A 5 18.54 -5.31 -0.19
CA VAL A 5 18.64 -6.34 0.86
C VAL A 5 18.21 -5.85 2.24
N ASN A 6 18.11 -4.53 2.43
CA ASN A 6 17.77 -3.89 3.71
C ASN A 6 16.38 -3.23 3.71
N GLY A 7 15.66 -3.20 2.57
CA GLY A 7 14.31 -2.67 2.45
C GLY A 7 14.22 -1.14 2.41
N ASP A 8 15.30 -0.44 2.07
CA ASP A 8 15.32 1.02 2.00
C ASP A 8 14.90 1.59 0.63
N GLY A 9 14.58 0.71 -0.33
CA GLY A 9 14.17 1.06 -1.68
C GLY A 9 15.32 1.32 -2.64
N LEU A 10 16.57 1.17 -2.21
CA LEU A 10 17.76 1.35 -3.04
C LEU A 10 18.42 -0.01 -3.34
N PRO A 11 18.80 -0.30 -4.60
CA PRO A 11 19.43 -1.57 -4.92
C PRO A 11 20.87 -1.62 -4.38
N ASP A 12 21.13 -2.55 -3.46
CA ASP A 12 22.43 -2.84 -2.88
C ASP A 12 23.25 -3.75 -3.81
N ARG A 13 24.57 -3.67 -3.71
CA ARG A 13 25.45 -4.54 -4.47
C ARG A 13 25.73 -5.83 -3.71
N VAL A 14 25.30 -6.96 -4.29
CA VAL A 14 25.54 -8.32 -3.74
C VAL A 14 26.50 -9.08 -4.66
N TYR A 15 27.61 -9.58 -4.13
CA TYR A 15 28.62 -10.29 -4.92
C TYR A 15 29.37 -11.36 -4.11
N LYS A 16 29.99 -12.28 -4.82
CA LYS A 16 30.94 -13.26 -4.27
C LYS A 16 32.30 -13.09 -4.94
N THR A 17 33.35 -13.30 -4.19
CA THR A 17 34.72 -13.26 -4.69
C THR A 17 35.16 -14.61 -5.23
N ASP A 18 34.54 -15.69 -4.73
CA ASP A 18 34.76 -17.07 -5.19
C ASP A 18 33.46 -17.88 -5.08
N THR A 19 33.47 -19.11 -5.64
CA THR A 19 32.27 -19.97 -5.69
C THR A 19 31.91 -20.60 -4.34
N SER A 20 32.84 -20.68 -3.42
CA SER A 20 32.67 -21.34 -2.12
C SER A 20 32.63 -20.34 -0.93
N GLY A 21 33.05 -19.11 -1.16
CA GLY A 21 33.13 -18.08 -0.14
C GLY A 21 31.78 -17.46 0.21
N PRO A 22 31.74 -16.63 1.29
CA PRO A 22 30.55 -15.91 1.68
C PRO A 22 30.15 -14.88 0.62
N ALA A 23 28.88 -14.52 0.60
CA ALA A 23 28.44 -13.34 -0.15
C ALA A 23 28.74 -12.05 0.62
N TRP A 24 29.06 -11.03 -0.13
CA TRP A 24 29.32 -9.70 0.37
C TRP A 24 28.23 -8.73 -0.09
N VAL A 25 27.80 -7.86 0.79
CA VAL A 25 26.84 -6.81 0.52
C VAL A 25 27.48 -5.45 0.76
N GLN A 26 27.29 -4.55 -0.19
CA GLN A 26 27.59 -3.13 -0.07
C GLN A 26 26.26 -2.37 -0.17
N LEU A 27 25.83 -1.77 0.95
CA LEU A 27 24.62 -0.98 0.98
C LEU A 27 24.75 0.27 0.12
N ASN A 28 23.70 0.58 -0.61
CA ASN A 28 23.61 1.77 -1.44
C ASN A 28 23.04 2.93 -0.62
N TYR A 29 23.81 4.00 -0.48
CA TYR A 29 23.37 5.22 0.21
C TYR A 29 22.91 6.33 -0.75
N GLY A 30 22.54 5.96 -1.98
CA GLY A 30 22.03 6.85 -3.02
C GLY A 30 23.11 7.44 -3.91
N TYR A 31 24.26 7.77 -3.38
CA TYR A 31 25.39 8.41 -4.08
C TYR A 31 26.74 7.69 -3.90
N TYR A 32 26.80 6.66 -3.06
CA TYR A 32 27.94 5.76 -2.93
C TYR A 32 27.53 4.41 -2.32
N PHE A 33 28.38 3.39 -2.50
CA PHE A 33 28.25 2.10 -1.84
C PHE A 33 29.10 2.05 -0.57
N GLY A 34 28.51 1.55 0.51
CA GLY A 34 29.18 1.40 1.79
C GLY A 34 30.28 0.34 1.79
N ILE A 35 30.89 0.16 2.96
CA ILE A 35 31.94 -0.85 3.16
C ILE A 35 31.31 -2.25 3.01
N PRO A 36 31.98 -3.18 2.28
CA PRO A 36 31.48 -4.55 2.14
C PRO A 36 31.32 -5.25 3.48
N LYS A 37 30.16 -5.87 3.69
CA LYS A 37 29.87 -6.70 4.87
C LYS A 37 29.52 -8.11 4.42
N VAL A 38 29.90 -9.10 5.21
CA VAL A 38 29.48 -10.49 4.99
C VAL A 38 28.00 -10.60 5.31
N TYR A 39 27.24 -11.20 4.40
CA TYR A 39 25.82 -11.49 4.60
C TYR A 39 25.62 -12.99 4.72
N ASN A 40 25.18 -13.44 5.88
CA ASN A 40 25.07 -14.86 6.19
C ASN A 40 23.90 -15.51 5.45
N GLY A 41 24.07 -16.75 5.02
CA GLY A 41 23.02 -17.54 4.37
C GLY A 41 22.93 -17.39 2.85
N TYR A 42 23.78 -16.56 2.23
CA TYR A 42 23.92 -16.52 0.76
C TYR A 42 24.87 -17.63 0.27
N ASP A 43 24.35 -18.82 -0.01
CA ASP A 43 25.18 -19.89 -0.60
C ASP A 43 25.41 -19.67 -2.09
N LYS A 44 24.39 -19.22 -2.82
CA LYS A 44 24.43 -18.91 -4.26
C LYS A 44 23.60 -17.69 -4.56
N ILE A 45 24.07 -16.80 -5.43
CA ILE A 45 23.33 -15.56 -5.77
C ILE A 45 22.16 -15.88 -6.71
N ARG A 46 22.35 -16.79 -7.65
CA ARG A 46 21.31 -17.30 -8.54
C ARG A 46 21.71 -18.66 -9.09
N THR A 47 20.78 -19.59 -9.12
CA THR A 47 21.02 -20.87 -9.80
C THR A 47 20.01 -21.01 -10.93
N ASN A 48 20.54 -21.06 -12.16
CA ASN A 48 19.72 -21.28 -13.34
C ASN A 48 20.32 -22.48 -14.06
N THR A 49 19.54 -23.54 -14.24
CA THR A 49 19.94 -24.72 -15.00
C THR A 49 19.33 -24.61 -16.39
N THR A 50 20.16 -24.42 -17.38
CA THR A 50 19.74 -24.37 -18.78
C THR A 50 20.22 -25.64 -19.48
N SER A 51 19.30 -26.43 -20.02
CA SER A 51 19.58 -27.53 -20.91
C SER A 51 19.13 -27.18 -22.32
N SER A 52 20.02 -27.31 -23.29
CA SER A 52 19.70 -27.11 -24.70
C SER A 52 19.92 -28.38 -25.47
N PHE A 53 18.98 -28.73 -26.33
CA PHE A 53 19.12 -29.83 -27.29
C PHE A 53 18.90 -29.22 -28.68
N ALA A 54 19.87 -29.43 -29.55
CA ALA A 54 19.79 -29.01 -30.93
C ALA A 54 19.88 -30.25 -31.85
N MET A 55 18.96 -30.38 -32.79
CA MET A 55 18.97 -31.37 -33.83
C MET A 55 18.97 -30.65 -35.17
N GLY A 56 20.03 -30.89 -35.95
CA GLY A 56 20.16 -30.38 -37.30
C GLY A 56 20.32 -31.54 -38.27
N GLY A 57 19.64 -31.50 -39.40
CA GLY A 57 19.80 -32.44 -40.50
C GLY A 57 20.00 -31.68 -41.81
N THR A 58 21.00 -32.05 -42.60
CA THR A 58 21.14 -31.60 -44.00
C THR A 58 20.75 -32.74 -44.90
N ILE A 59 19.83 -32.52 -45.82
CA ILE A 59 19.52 -33.46 -46.88
C ILE A 59 20.16 -32.89 -48.14
N SER A 60 21.20 -33.56 -48.62
CA SER A 60 21.79 -33.26 -49.90
C SER A 60 21.36 -34.34 -50.92
N SER A 61 20.91 -33.96 -52.07
CA SER A 61 20.61 -34.86 -53.19
C SER A 61 21.82 -34.92 -54.09
N ASP A 62 22.30 -36.13 -54.40
CA ASP A 62 23.46 -36.39 -55.30
C ASP A 62 23.22 -35.93 -56.75
N LYS A 63 22.08 -35.39 -57.09
CA LYS A 63 21.75 -34.79 -58.40
C LYS A 63 21.44 -33.31 -58.27
N GLY A 64 22.45 -32.52 -57.91
CA GLY A 64 22.57 -31.09 -57.97
C GLY A 64 21.25 -30.29 -57.96
N SER A 65 20.93 -29.60 -56.95
CA SER A 65 20.23 -28.30 -56.88
C SER A 65 19.35 -28.03 -55.67
N TYR A 66 19.16 -28.91 -54.75
CA TYR A 66 18.34 -28.62 -53.56
C TYR A 66 18.98 -29.18 -52.30
N GLY A 67 19.72 -28.34 -51.62
CA GLY A 67 20.18 -28.60 -50.25
C GLY A 67 19.38 -27.77 -49.28
N GLY A 68 18.57 -28.39 -48.45
CA GLY A 68 17.90 -27.74 -47.34
C GLY A 68 18.46 -28.22 -46.02
N GLY A 69 18.88 -27.30 -45.17
CA GLY A 69 19.24 -27.60 -43.78
C GLY A 69 18.17 -27.06 -42.86
N ALA A 70 17.65 -27.85 -41.93
CA ALA A 70 16.79 -27.36 -40.87
C ALA A 70 17.44 -27.68 -39.52
N SER A 71 17.53 -26.72 -38.65
CA SER A 71 17.91 -26.93 -37.26
C SER A 71 16.76 -26.52 -36.33
N VAL A 72 16.48 -27.37 -35.37
CA VAL A 72 15.52 -27.11 -34.30
C VAL A 72 16.29 -27.18 -32.99
N SER A 73 16.24 -26.12 -32.22
CA SER A 73 16.84 -26.13 -30.89
C SER A 73 15.75 -25.91 -29.82
N PHE A 74 15.80 -26.73 -28.80
CA PHE A 74 14.97 -26.62 -27.61
C PHE A 74 15.85 -26.17 -26.46
N THR A 75 15.43 -25.09 -25.79
CA THR A 75 16.13 -24.62 -24.60
C THR A 75 15.14 -24.67 -23.45
N ARG A 76 15.52 -25.34 -22.38
CA ARG A 76 14.79 -25.36 -21.11
C ARG A 76 15.58 -24.61 -20.07
N SER A 77 14.95 -23.71 -19.38
CA SER A 77 15.55 -22.98 -18.28
C SER A 77 14.71 -23.19 -17.03
N ALA A 78 15.34 -23.73 -15.99
CA ALA A 78 14.72 -23.86 -14.67
C ALA A 78 15.50 -23.04 -13.67
N VAL A 79 14.78 -22.29 -12.84
CA VAL A 79 15.36 -21.53 -11.74
C VAL A 79 15.16 -22.33 -10.45
N ASP A 80 16.25 -22.63 -9.78
CA ASP A 80 16.28 -23.44 -8.57
C ASP A 80 16.37 -22.58 -7.31
N GLN A 81 16.69 -21.30 -7.47
CA GLN A 81 16.77 -20.33 -6.39
C GLN A 81 16.45 -18.95 -6.92
N VAL A 82 15.60 -18.23 -6.18
CA VAL A 82 15.23 -16.84 -6.47
C VAL A 82 15.14 -16.05 -5.17
N TYR A 83 15.38 -14.75 -5.27
CA TYR A 83 15.18 -13.82 -4.17
C TYR A 83 13.96 -12.95 -4.49
N ILE A 84 12.93 -13.05 -3.65
CA ILE A 84 11.66 -12.35 -3.80
C ILE A 84 11.03 -12.18 -2.41
N ASP A 85 10.39 -11.05 -2.18
CA ASP A 85 9.68 -10.80 -0.92
C ASP A 85 8.43 -11.71 -0.81
N MET A 86 8.55 -12.77 -0.03
CA MET A 86 7.50 -13.80 0.14
C MET A 86 6.51 -13.48 1.25
N ASN A 87 6.85 -12.57 2.15
CA ASN A 87 6.06 -12.25 3.35
C ASN A 87 5.57 -10.80 3.38
N GLY A 88 5.92 -9.99 2.38
CA GLY A 88 5.47 -8.60 2.23
C GLY A 88 6.13 -7.63 3.21
N ASP A 89 7.37 -7.94 3.69
CA ASP A 89 8.10 -7.06 4.60
C ASP A 89 9.04 -6.08 3.88
N GLY A 90 9.11 -6.17 2.55
CA GLY A 90 9.98 -5.35 1.70
C GLY A 90 11.39 -5.89 1.56
N LEU A 91 11.73 -6.99 2.22
CA LEU A 91 13.04 -7.63 2.12
C LEU A 91 12.97 -8.83 1.16
N PRO A 92 13.95 -9.02 0.25
CA PRO A 92 13.95 -10.18 -0.62
C PRO A 92 14.31 -11.45 0.16
N ASP A 93 13.35 -12.37 0.28
CA ASP A 93 13.51 -13.67 0.87
C ASP A 93 14.16 -14.65 -0.10
N ARG A 94 14.87 -15.63 0.42
CA ARG A 94 15.49 -16.69 -0.37
C ARG A 94 14.47 -17.82 -0.57
N VAL A 95 14.00 -18.02 -1.79
CA VAL A 95 13.18 -19.18 -2.21
C VAL A 95 14.06 -20.14 -2.97
N PHE A 96 14.11 -21.39 -2.55
CA PHE A 96 15.00 -22.39 -3.13
C PHE A 96 14.45 -23.81 -2.97
N ARG A 97 15.04 -24.76 -3.69
CA ARG A 97 14.77 -26.18 -3.56
C ARG A 97 15.94 -26.93 -2.99
N TYR A 98 15.68 -27.90 -2.15
CA TYR A 98 16.67 -28.89 -1.76
C TYR A 98 16.94 -29.84 -2.93
N PHE A 99 18.19 -30.00 -3.30
CA PHE A 99 18.61 -30.97 -4.31
C PHE A 99 18.93 -32.30 -3.64
N ILE A 100 18.30 -33.36 -4.15
CA ILE A 100 18.80 -34.71 -3.91
C ILE A 100 19.62 -35.09 -5.15
N SER A 101 20.93 -35.28 -4.99
CA SER A 101 21.77 -35.75 -6.08
C SER A 101 21.31 -37.15 -6.51
N SER A 102 20.85 -37.28 -7.77
CA SER A 102 20.54 -38.59 -8.35
C SER A 102 21.82 -39.37 -8.51
N PRO A 103 21.92 -40.62 -8.03
CA PRO A 103 23.10 -41.46 -8.20
C PRO A 103 23.29 -42.02 -9.61
N ILE A 104 22.43 -41.70 -10.56
CA ILE A 104 22.47 -42.22 -11.92
C ILE A 104 22.81 -41.09 -12.91
N GLY A 105 24.04 -41.00 -13.32
CA GLY A 105 24.62 -39.93 -14.17
C GLY A 105 24.14 -39.87 -15.63
N LEU A 106 22.94 -40.32 -15.96
CA LEU A 106 22.41 -40.39 -17.33
C LEU A 106 21.17 -39.55 -17.61
N ILE A 107 20.66 -38.82 -16.62
CA ILE A 107 19.48 -37.96 -16.80
C ILE A 107 19.84 -36.50 -16.43
N PRO A 108 19.53 -35.51 -17.28
CA PRO A 108 19.74 -34.12 -16.92
C PRO A 108 19.02 -33.79 -15.62
N TYR A 109 19.72 -33.12 -14.75
CA TYR A 109 19.34 -32.66 -13.42
C TYR A 109 17.83 -32.29 -13.32
N ILE A 110 17.07 -33.13 -12.63
CA ILE A 110 15.72 -32.76 -12.22
C ILE A 110 15.81 -32.34 -10.76
N PRO A 111 15.47 -31.10 -10.41
CA PRO A 111 15.43 -30.71 -9.01
C PRO A 111 14.27 -31.47 -8.33
N VAL A 112 14.65 -32.43 -7.48
CA VAL A 112 13.69 -33.19 -6.65
C VAL A 112 13.85 -32.70 -5.24
N GLY A 113 12.86 -31.96 -4.73
CA GLY A 113 12.89 -31.43 -3.38
C GLY A 113 11.73 -30.51 -3.09
N GLU A 114 11.44 -30.33 -1.81
CA GLU A 114 10.46 -29.37 -1.35
C GLU A 114 10.93 -27.94 -1.65
N MET A 115 10.00 -27.08 -2.05
CA MET A 115 10.25 -25.66 -2.17
C MET A 115 10.25 -25.05 -0.77
N CYS A 116 11.36 -24.39 -0.42
CA CYS A 116 11.55 -23.77 0.89
C CYS A 116 11.77 -22.26 0.75
N VAL A 117 11.38 -21.55 1.77
CA VAL A 117 11.71 -20.13 1.97
C VAL A 117 12.61 -19.97 3.19
N SER A 118 13.62 -19.14 3.08
CA SER A 118 14.37 -18.59 4.22
C SER A 118 14.15 -17.09 4.23
N TYR A 119 13.43 -16.61 5.26
CA TYR A 119 13.10 -15.19 5.38
C TYR A 119 14.33 -14.35 5.65
N ASN A 120 14.42 -13.24 4.97
CA ASN A 120 15.44 -12.22 5.19
C ASN A 120 15.12 -11.44 6.48
N THR A 121 16.07 -11.31 7.37
CA THR A 121 15.94 -10.60 8.64
C THR A 121 16.60 -9.21 8.64
N GLY A 122 17.06 -8.75 7.47
CA GLY A 122 17.84 -7.52 7.33
C GLY A 122 19.33 -7.66 7.67
N VAL A 123 19.72 -8.77 8.32
CA VAL A 123 21.13 -9.08 8.69
C VAL A 123 21.58 -10.46 8.23
N GLY A 124 20.69 -11.24 7.61
CA GLY A 124 20.93 -12.59 7.12
C GLY A 124 19.60 -13.32 6.90
N PHE A 125 19.68 -14.60 6.50
CA PHE A 125 18.52 -15.44 6.26
C PHE A 125 18.25 -16.37 7.44
N GLY A 126 16.96 -16.48 7.79
CA GLY A 126 16.47 -17.43 8.77
C GLY A 126 16.56 -18.89 8.31
N PRO A 127 16.16 -19.84 9.17
CA PRO A 127 16.13 -21.27 8.82
C PRO A 127 15.13 -21.52 7.68
N PRO A 128 15.39 -22.54 6.83
CA PRO A 128 14.47 -22.90 5.75
C PRO A 128 13.12 -23.40 6.29
N ILE A 129 12.05 -22.93 5.70
CA ILE A 129 10.67 -23.32 6.00
C ILE A 129 10.07 -23.89 4.71
N PRO A 130 9.54 -25.14 4.71
CA PRO A 130 8.85 -25.69 3.55
C PRO A 130 7.57 -24.91 3.24
N ILE A 131 7.37 -24.55 1.97
CA ILE A 131 6.18 -23.83 1.50
C ILE A 131 5.34 -24.62 0.49
N SER A 132 5.84 -25.77 0.02
CA SER A 132 5.13 -26.63 -0.92
C SER A 132 5.57 -28.09 -0.76
N ASN A 133 4.60 -28.99 -0.70
CA ASN A 133 4.82 -30.44 -0.69
C ASN A 133 5.01 -31.03 -2.10
N SER A 134 5.11 -30.20 -3.13
CA SER A 134 5.30 -30.69 -4.50
C SER A 134 6.75 -30.95 -4.80
N LEU A 135 7.12 -32.21 -4.83
CA LEU A 135 8.50 -32.69 -5.04
C LEU A 135 9.02 -32.47 -6.47
N LEU A 136 8.18 -32.08 -7.43
CA LEU A 136 8.50 -32.13 -8.86
C LEU A 136 8.41 -30.82 -9.62
N GLU A 137 7.98 -29.72 -8.98
CA GLU A 137 7.77 -28.45 -9.69
C GLU A 137 8.90 -27.46 -9.45
N PRO A 138 9.52 -26.89 -10.51
CA PRO A 138 10.53 -25.82 -10.36
C PRO A 138 9.91 -24.53 -9.82
N ILE A 139 10.74 -23.65 -9.26
CA ILE A 139 10.30 -22.32 -8.78
C ILE A 139 9.87 -21.47 -9.97
N ASN A 140 10.65 -21.51 -11.04
CA ASN A 140 10.33 -20.89 -12.32
C ASN A 140 10.82 -21.79 -13.44
N TYR A 141 10.02 -21.98 -14.48
CA TYR A 141 10.33 -22.84 -15.60
C TYR A 141 9.87 -22.21 -16.90
N SER A 142 10.80 -22.09 -17.84
CA SER A 142 10.53 -21.61 -19.18
C SER A 142 11.04 -22.58 -20.24
N GLU A 143 10.30 -22.72 -21.32
CA GLU A 143 10.71 -23.42 -22.52
C GLU A 143 10.82 -22.46 -23.68
N THR A 144 11.90 -22.52 -24.40
CA THR A 144 12.11 -21.77 -25.63
C THR A 144 12.42 -22.72 -26.77
N MET A 145 11.67 -22.61 -27.83
CA MET A 145 11.92 -23.29 -29.07
C MET A 145 12.35 -22.29 -30.11
N SER A 146 13.49 -22.54 -30.74
CA SER A 146 13.97 -21.76 -31.88
C SER A 146 14.17 -22.62 -33.10
N GLN A 147 13.78 -22.11 -34.23
CA GLN A 147 13.83 -22.76 -35.52
C GLN A 147 14.60 -21.88 -36.49
N SER A 148 15.52 -22.50 -37.24
CA SER A 148 16.18 -21.86 -38.38
C SER A 148 15.77 -22.62 -39.62
N PRO A 149 14.87 -22.08 -40.46
CA PRO A 149 14.38 -22.82 -41.60
C PRO A 149 15.26 -22.62 -42.85
N ASN A 150 15.55 -23.73 -43.49
CA ASN A 150 15.81 -23.78 -44.92
C ASN A 150 15.05 -24.97 -45.53
N GLY A 151 13.80 -25.23 -45.19
CA GLY A 151 12.99 -26.32 -45.72
C GLY A 151 11.66 -26.53 -45.02
N TYR A 152 10.72 -27.23 -45.63
CA TYR A 152 9.39 -27.53 -45.12
C TYR A 152 9.41 -28.87 -44.35
N PHE A 153 9.01 -28.89 -43.08
CA PHE A 153 8.76 -30.12 -42.30
C PHE A 153 7.56 -29.94 -41.37
N THR A 154 6.81 -31.03 -41.21
CA THR A 154 5.84 -31.17 -40.11
C THR A 154 6.45 -32.15 -39.12
N ILE A 155 6.76 -31.71 -37.90
CA ILE A 155 7.27 -32.57 -36.84
C ILE A 155 6.32 -32.52 -35.64
N GLY A 156 5.81 -33.68 -35.27
CA GLY A 156 5.14 -33.91 -33.99
C GLY A 156 6.12 -34.47 -32.98
N ILE A 157 6.48 -33.71 -31.97
CA ILE A 157 7.41 -34.20 -30.94
C ILE A 157 6.64 -34.40 -29.64
N GLN A 158 6.59 -35.64 -29.18
CA GLN A 158 6.12 -35.99 -27.86
C GLN A 158 7.31 -35.93 -26.88
N ILE A 159 7.15 -35.12 -25.85
CA ILE A 159 8.21 -34.97 -24.84
C ILE A 159 7.82 -35.82 -23.64
N TRP A 160 8.67 -36.82 -23.36
CA TRP A 160 8.54 -37.74 -22.22
C TRP A 160 9.66 -37.48 -21.22
N VAL A 161 9.34 -37.33 -19.95
CA VAL A 161 10.28 -37.32 -18.84
C VAL A 161 9.78 -38.32 -17.81
N LEU A 162 10.57 -39.36 -17.55
CA LEU A 162 10.29 -40.38 -16.52
C LEU A 162 8.84 -40.88 -16.57
N TRP A 163 8.40 -41.43 -17.73
CA TRP A 163 7.09 -42.06 -17.93
C TRP A 163 5.87 -41.09 -17.97
N LEU A 164 6.11 -39.80 -17.85
CA LEU A 164 5.04 -38.80 -18.02
C LEU A 164 5.20 -38.04 -19.33
N GLN A 165 4.13 -37.97 -20.11
CA GLN A 165 4.03 -37.11 -21.28
C GLN A 165 3.80 -35.68 -20.80
N ILE A 166 4.79 -34.79 -20.96
CA ILE A 166 4.73 -33.40 -20.47
C ILE A 166 4.18 -32.44 -21.53
N GLY A 167 4.05 -32.86 -22.77
CA GLY A 167 3.44 -32.03 -23.82
C GLY A 167 3.62 -32.60 -25.21
N THR A 168 2.75 -32.17 -26.12
CA THR A 168 2.87 -32.43 -27.57
C THR A 168 2.99 -31.07 -28.27
N VAL A 169 4.08 -30.87 -29.03
CA VAL A 169 4.30 -29.67 -29.85
C VAL A 169 4.09 -30.05 -31.31
N GLN A 170 3.07 -29.47 -31.95
CA GLN A 170 2.89 -29.58 -33.40
C GLN A 170 3.38 -28.32 -34.08
N ILE A 171 4.27 -28.47 -35.07
CA ILE A 171 4.89 -27.39 -35.78
C ILE A 171 4.63 -27.55 -37.26
N ASN A 172 3.94 -26.56 -37.85
CA ASN A 172 3.75 -26.42 -39.28
C ASN A 172 4.68 -25.33 -39.80
N MET A 173 5.60 -25.66 -40.68
CA MET A 173 6.56 -24.73 -41.25
C MET A 173 6.28 -24.44 -42.72
N GLY A 174 6.29 -23.16 -43.06
CA GLY A 174 6.28 -22.68 -44.46
C GLY A 174 6.98 -21.34 -44.56
N GLY A 175 8.13 -21.28 -45.30
CA GLY A 175 8.77 -20.05 -45.81
C GLY A 175 9.73 -19.31 -44.86
N GLY A 176 10.92 -19.05 -45.28
CA GLY A 176 12.10 -18.35 -44.81
C GLY A 176 11.99 -17.26 -43.77
N GLY A 177 12.00 -17.62 -42.46
CA GLY A 177 12.13 -16.67 -41.37
C GLY A 177 12.26 -17.43 -40.05
N GLY A 178 13.33 -17.22 -39.30
CA GLY A 178 13.51 -17.85 -37.99
C GLY A 178 12.42 -17.43 -37.02
N ARG A 179 11.76 -18.40 -36.38
CA ARG A 179 10.74 -18.15 -35.34
C ARG A 179 11.26 -18.65 -34.00
N ARG A 180 11.07 -17.82 -33.00
CA ARG A 180 11.36 -18.16 -31.61
C ARG A 180 10.06 -18.12 -30.82
N LEU A 181 9.69 -19.23 -30.20
CA LEU A 181 8.54 -19.33 -29.33
C LEU A 181 9.06 -19.64 -27.92
N GLY A 182 8.75 -18.78 -26.98
CA GLY A 182 9.06 -19.00 -25.57
C GLY A 182 7.75 -19.02 -24.79
N SER A 183 7.64 -19.92 -23.83
CA SER A 183 6.53 -19.96 -22.87
C SER A 183 7.09 -20.12 -21.47
N GLU A 184 6.61 -19.30 -20.55
CA GLU A 184 6.83 -19.45 -19.12
C GLU A 184 5.71 -20.32 -18.57
N LYS A 185 6.05 -21.47 -17.97
CA LYS A 185 5.07 -22.46 -17.53
C LYS A 185 4.88 -22.47 -16.02
N VAL A 186 5.86 -22.00 -15.29
CA VAL A 186 5.81 -21.89 -13.82
C VAL A 186 6.46 -20.59 -13.42
N THR A 187 5.80 -19.82 -12.57
CA THR A 187 6.31 -18.53 -12.10
C THR A 187 5.80 -18.22 -10.69
N LEU A 188 6.55 -17.38 -9.98
CA LEU A 188 6.10 -16.72 -8.76
C LEU A 188 5.60 -15.32 -9.11
N THR A 189 4.32 -15.08 -8.93
CA THR A 189 3.68 -13.78 -9.20
C THR A 189 2.47 -13.57 -8.32
N ASP A 190 2.22 -12.35 -7.91
CA ASP A 190 1.00 -11.98 -7.19
C ASP A 190 -0.20 -12.02 -8.14
N ILE A 191 -0.98 -13.10 -8.11
CA ILE A 191 -2.14 -13.29 -8.99
C ILE A 191 -3.43 -12.75 -8.40
N ASN A 192 -3.52 -12.67 -7.08
CA ASN A 192 -4.70 -12.21 -6.38
C ASN A 192 -4.61 -10.74 -5.92
N GLY A 193 -3.50 -10.07 -6.18
CA GLY A 193 -3.28 -8.66 -5.86
C GLY A 193 -3.07 -8.38 -4.37
N ASP A 194 -2.61 -9.37 -3.58
CA ASP A 194 -2.43 -9.20 -2.14
C ASP A 194 -1.03 -8.71 -1.74
N GLY A 195 -0.16 -8.53 -2.74
CA GLY A 195 1.21 -8.09 -2.56
C GLY A 195 2.18 -9.22 -2.20
N LEU A 196 1.72 -10.48 -2.19
CA LEU A 196 2.53 -11.66 -1.93
C LEU A 196 2.67 -12.50 -3.21
N PRO A 197 3.86 -13.04 -3.51
CA PRO A 197 4.04 -13.89 -4.68
C PRO A 197 3.33 -15.24 -4.51
N ASP A 198 2.44 -15.56 -5.44
CA ASP A 198 1.77 -16.84 -5.56
C ASP A 198 2.52 -17.76 -6.52
N HIS A 199 2.41 -19.07 -6.37
CA HIS A 199 2.97 -20.04 -7.29
C HIS A 199 1.97 -20.38 -8.38
N VAL A 200 2.24 -19.92 -9.60
CA VAL A 200 1.35 -20.08 -10.76
C VAL A 200 1.97 -21.03 -11.76
N ARG A 201 1.21 -22.06 -12.15
CA ARG A 201 1.56 -23.00 -13.20
C ARG A 201 0.59 -22.90 -14.35
N THR A 202 1.10 -22.72 -15.56
CA THR A 202 0.31 -22.66 -16.78
C THR A 202 0.43 -23.96 -17.56
N GLY A 203 -0.66 -24.68 -17.72
CA GLY A 203 -0.80 -25.83 -18.63
C GLY A 203 -1.28 -25.41 -20.01
N ALA A 204 -1.51 -26.36 -20.90
CA ALA A 204 -1.99 -26.08 -22.26
C ALA A 204 -3.38 -25.41 -22.28
N ASN A 205 -4.28 -25.83 -21.39
CA ASN A 205 -5.66 -25.34 -21.28
C ASN A 205 -6.09 -25.10 -19.82
N SER A 206 -5.14 -25.06 -18.88
CA SER A 206 -5.41 -24.87 -17.45
C SER A 206 -4.37 -23.96 -16.83
N MET A 207 -4.75 -23.31 -15.75
CA MET A 207 -3.86 -22.56 -14.88
C MET A 207 -4.11 -23.03 -13.45
N ASP A 208 -3.06 -23.59 -12.84
CA ASP A 208 -3.09 -24.02 -11.45
C ASP A 208 -2.43 -22.92 -10.60
N VAL A 209 -3.15 -22.42 -9.62
CA VAL A 209 -2.70 -21.35 -8.74
C VAL A 209 -2.65 -21.87 -7.31
N ARG A 210 -1.49 -21.70 -6.67
CA ARG A 210 -1.32 -21.93 -5.23
C ARG A 210 -1.04 -20.60 -4.59
N LEU A 211 -2.03 -20.09 -3.87
CA LEU A 211 -1.91 -18.85 -3.15
C LEU A 211 -0.90 -18.96 -2.03
N ASN A 212 -0.14 -17.91 -1.82
CA ASN A 212 0.78 -17.78 -0.72
C ASN A 212 0.00 -17.72 0.60
N PRO A 213 0.15 -18.70 1.51
CA PRO A 213 -0.58 -18.69 2.79
C PRO A 213 0.05 -17.78 3.84
N THR A 214 1.21 -17.21 3.55
CA THR A 214 1.92 -16.32 4.47
C THR A 214 1.11 -15.04 4.64
N GLY A 215 0.80 -14.67 5.86
CA GLY A 215 0.22 -13.36 6.15
C GLY A 215 1.26 -12.26 6.00
N LYS A 216 0.81 -11.03 5.76
CA LYS A 216 1.73 -9.89 5.69
C LYS A 216 2.43 -9.71 7.04
N THR A 217 3.75 -9.61 7.01
CA THR A 217 4.58 -9.30 8.17
C THR A 217 4.64 -7.80 8.45
N ASN A 218 5.29 -7.42 9.54
CA ASN A 218 5.47 -6.01 9.95
C ASN A 218 4.16 -5.26 10.27
N LEU A 219 3.04 -5.96 10.48
CA LEU A 219 1.83 -5.36 11.01
C LEU A 219 1.87 -5.35 12.54
N LEU A 220 1.56 -4.20 13.14
CA LEU A 220 1.50 -4.04 14.59
C LEU A 220 0.39 -4.92 15.20
N ARG A 221 0.74 -6.03 15.82
CA ARG A 221 -0.21 -6.99 16.37
C ARG A 221 -0.76 -6.58 17.72
N SER A 222 0.10 -6.05 18.59
CA SER A 222 -0.33 -5.65 19.93
C SER A 222 0.58 -4.58 20.53
N VAL A 223 0.00 -3.78 21.41
CA VAL A 223 0.70 -2.80 22.23
C VAL A 223 0.42 -3.13 23.69
N ARG A 224 1.47 -3.33 24.51
CA ARG A 224 1.36 -3.43 25.97
C ARG A 224 1.69 -2.10 26.60
N ARG A 225 0.83 -1.66 27.50
CA ARG A 225 1.03 -0.43 28.28
C ARG A 225 1.74 -0.72 29.59
N PRO A 226 2.52 0.23 30.14
CA PRO A 226 3.28 -0.01 31.40
C PRO A 226 2.43 -0.43 32.59
N LEU A 227 1.15 -0.01 32.65
CA LEU A 227 0.21 -0.32 33.73
C LEU A 227 -0.62 -1.58 33.50
N GLY A 228 -0.21 -2.47 32.57
CA GLY A 228 -0.84 -3.79 32.36
C GLY A 228 -1.89 -3.82 31.25
N GLY A 229 -2.44 -2.69 30.84
CA GLY A 229 -3.39 -2.62 29.70
C GLY A 229 -2.76 -3.04 28.39
N SER A 230 -3.55 -3.60 27.47
CA SER A 230 -3.08 -3.98 26.15
C SER A 230 -4.09 -3.64 25.04
N ILE A 231 -3.58 -3.46 23.83
CA ILE A 231 -4.38 -3.27 22.61
C ILE A 231 -3.93 -4.36 21.66
N THR A 232 -4.87 -5.17 21.19
CA THR A 232 -4.66 -6.16 20.11
C THR A 232 -5.33 -5.67 18.86
N ILE A 233 -4.67 -5.82 17.71
CA ILE A 233 -5.14 -5.33 16.42
C ILE A 233 -5.30 -6.52 15.48
N GLU A 234 -6.43 -6.56 14.79
CA GLU A 234 -6.75 -7.57 13.78
C GLU A 234 -6.76 -6.92 12.39
N TYR A 235 -6.29 -7.66 11.40
CA TYR A 235 -6.19 -7.19 10.03
C TYR A 235 -6.89 -8.13 9.08
N GLY A 236 -7.42 -7.57 7.99
CA GLY A 236 -7.99 -8.29 6.88
C GLY A 236 -7.69 -7.62 5.56
N ARG A 237 -7.92 -8.30 4.47
CA ARG A 237 -7.70 -7.77 3.13
C ARG A 237 -8.99 -7.18 2.56
N ARG A 238 -8.86 -6.08 1.82
CA ARG A 238 -9.93 -5.45 1.03
C ARG A 238 -9.39 -5.10 -0.34
N GLY A 239 -10.18 -5.28 -1.38
CA GLY A 239 -9.81 -5.02 -2.76
C GLY A 239 -10.26 -6.13 -3.70
N ASN A 240 -9.48 -6.40 -4.77
CA ASN A 240 -9.80 -7.32 -5.86
C ASN A 240 -11.16 -7.03 -6.51
N THR A 241 -11.46 -5.74 -6.68
CA THR A 241 -12.64 -5.25 -7.35
C THR A 241 -12.27 -4.50 -8.63
N ARG A 242 -13.23 -4.25 -9.51
CA ARG A 242 -12.98 -3.45 -10.73
C ARG A 242 -12.43 -2.06 -10.41
N ARG A 243 -12.89 -1.41 -9.34
CA ARG A 243 -12.45 -0.07 -8.90
C ARG A 243 -11.17 -0.09 -8.07
N MET A 244 -10.88 -1.20 -7.42
CA MET A 244 -9.69 -1.43 -6.61
C MET A 244 -9.10 -2.80 -6.95
N PRO A 245 -8.32 -2.92 -8.04
CA PRO A 245 -7.81 -4.22 -8.51
C PRO A 245 -6.77 -4.83 -7.58
N GLN A 246 -6.07 -4.00 -6.82
CA GLN A 246 -5.09 -4.46 -5.82
C GLN A 246 -5.77 -4.73 -4.48
N SER A 247 -5.23 -5.66 -3.72
CA SER A 247 -5.65 -5.93 -2.35
C SER A 247 -4.83 -5.12 -1.34
N ARG A 248 -5.49 -4.61 -0.31
CA ARG A 248 -4.84 -3.88 0.78
C ARG A 248 -5.18 -4.49 2.13
N TRP A 249 -4.18 -4.56 2.99
CA TRP A 249 -4.37 -4.89 4.38
C TRP A 249 -4.95 -3.68 5.12
N VAL A 250 -6.04 -3.90 5.81
CA VAL A 250 -6.73 -2.90 6.62
C VAL A 250 -6.97 -3.44 8.01
N MET A 251 -7.02 -2.58 9.00
CA MET A 251 -7.39 -2.93 10.36
C MET A 251 -8.89 -3.30 10.39
N THR A 252 -9.22 -4.53 10.75
CA THR A 252 -10.60 -5.03 10.83
C THR A 252 -11.14 -5.07 12.25
N GLY A 253 -10.26 -5.06 13.24
CA GLY A 253 -10.66 -5.08 14.63
C GLY A 253 -9.59 -4.57 15.56
N THR A 254 -10.02 -4.06 16.71
CA THR A 254 -9.18 -3.78 17.86
C THR A 254 -9.84 -4.29 19.11
N THR A 255 -9.05 -4.89 20.01
CA THR A 255 -9.48 -5.26 21.36
C THR A 255 -8.60 -4.56 22.36
N VAL A 256 -9.21 -3.72 23.18
CA VAL A 256 -8.54 -3.03 24.29
C VAL A 256 -8.85 -3.75 25.58
N THR A 257 -7.82 -4.05 26.37
CA THR A 257 -7.96 -4.52 27.76
C THR A 257 -7.32 -3.52 28.70
N ASP A 258 -7.91 -3.28 29.85
CA ASP A 258 -7.37 -2.38 30.85
C ASP A 258 -6.31 -3.06 31.76
N GLY A 259 -6.21 -4.40 31.69
CA GLY A 259 -5.30 -5.19 32.51
C GLY A 259 -5.79 -5.42 33.94
N MET A 260 -7.00 -4.97 34.28
CA MET A 260 -7.62 -5.21 35.59
C MET A 260 -8.55 -6.42 35.53
N GLU A 261 -8.64 -7.14 36.64
CA GLU A 261 -9.60 -8.25 36.76
C GLU A 261 -11.03 -7.69 36.79
N ASN A 262 -11.88 -8.24 35.97
CA ASN A 262 -13.31 -7.95 36.04
C ASN A 262 -13.94 -8.80 37.12
N LEU A 263 -14.15 -8.21 38.28
CA LEU A 263 -14.70 -8.89 39.47
C LEU A 263 -16.13 -9.41 39.22
N ASP A 264 -16.87 -8.78 38.29
CA ASP A 264 -18.27 -9.16 37.97
C ASP A 264 -18.36 -10.36 37.01
N ALA A 265 -17.28 -10.65 36.27
CA ALA A 265 -17.25 -11.74 35.28
C ALA A 265 -16.47 -12.98 35.73
N GLY A 266 -16.08 -13.03 37.01
CA GLY A 266 -15.30 -14.13 37.61
C GLY A 266 -13.79 -13.88 37.60
N ALA A 267 -13.09 -14.51 38.53
CA ALA A 267 -11.65 -14.34 38.71
C ALA A 267 -10.88 -14.68 37.42
N GLY A 268 -10.03 -13.76 36.97
CA GLY A 268 -9.16 -13.91 35.80
C GLY A 268 -9.69 -13.36 34.50
N SER A 269 -10.88 -12.70 34.44
CA SER A 269 -11.36 -12.01 33.24
C SER A 269 -11.04 -10.52 33.31
N ALA A 270 -10.29 -10.01 32.33
CA ALA A 270 -10.04 -8.58 32.17
C ALA A 270 -11.19 -7.91 31.41
N HIS A 271 -11.45 -6.61 31.68
CA HIS A 271 -12.36 -5.83 30.88
C HIS A 271 -11.89 -5.76 29.43
N ARG A 272 -12.77 -6.10 28.49
CA ARG A 272 -12.49 -6.15 27.06
C ARG A 272 -13.43 -5.24 26.30
N TYR A 273 -12.86 -4.36 25.49
CA TYR A 273 -13.58 -3.45 24.62
C TYR A 273 -13.18 -3.75 23.18
N ALA A 274 -14.03 -4.49 22.48
CA ALA A 274 -13.80 -4.84 21.07
C ALA A 274 -14.44 -3.80 20.15
N THR A 275 -13.73 -3.39 19.11
CA THR A 275 -14.23 -2.53 18.05
C THR A 275 -13.94 -3.19 16.73
N SER A 276 -14.92 -3.29 15.84
CA SER A 276 -14.74 -3.81 14.49
C SER A 276 -14.85 -2.70 13.43
N TYR A 277 -14.17 -2.89 12.30
CA TYR A 277 -14.13 -1.96 11.18
C TYR A 277 -14.47 -2.66 9.88
N ASN A 278 -15.36 -2.05 9.09
CA ASN A 278 -15.67 -2.45 7.73
C ASN A 278 -15.36 -1.31 6.75
N TYR A 279 -14.87 -1.68 5.55
CA TYR A 279 -14.44 -0.74 4.52
C TYR A 279 -15.11 -1.11 3.20
N GLU A 280 -15.71 -0.10 2.53
CA GLU A 280 -16.49 -0.28 1.31
C GLU A 280 -16.03 0.70 0.23
N ASP A 281 -16.24 0.32 -1.02
CA ASP A 281 -16.02 1.12 -2.21
C ASP A 281 -14.63 1.77 -2.29
N GLY A 282 -13.59 0.96 -2.13
CA GLY A 282 -12.21 1.38 -2.39
C GLY A 282 -12.03 1.79 -3.84
N ASN A 283 -11.31 2.90 -4.08
CA ASN A 283 -11.04 3.42 -5.42
C ASN A 283 -9.54 3.58 -5.67
N TYR A 284 -9.08 3.00 -6.78
CA TYR A 284 -7.71 3.14 -7.27
C TYR A 284 -7.72 3.83 -8.63
N ASN A 285 -7.11 5.00 -8.72
CA ASN A 285 -6.96 5.71 -9.98
C ASN A 285 -5.80 5.12 -10.78
N ARG A 286 -6.13 4.50 -11.94
CA ARG A 286 -5.14 3.84 -12.79
C ARG A 286 -4.24 4.82 -13.55
N GLY A 287 -4.73 6.02 -13.85
CA GLY A 287 -3.97 7.07 -14.54
C GLY A 287 -2.87 7.63 -13.64
N GLU A 288 -3.22 7.94 -12.40
CA GLU A 288 -2.29 8.50 -11.42
C GLU A 288 -1.58 7.42 -10.59
N ARG A 289 -2.01 6.14 -10.74
CA ARG A 289 -1.46 4.99 -10.02
C ARG A 289 -1.55 5.15 -8.50
N GLU A 290 -2.63 5.75 -8.02
CA GLU A 290 -2.82 6.07 -6.61
C GLU A 290 -4.14 5.53 -6.06
N PHE A 291 -4.10 5.07 -4.80
CA PHE A 291 -5.29 4.67 -4.05
C PHE A 291 -5.93 5.89 -3.39
N TYR A 292 -7.19 6.17 -3.74
CA TYR A 292 -7.95 7.34 -3.26
C TYR A 292 -8.74 7.08 -1.98
N GLY A 293 -8.59 5.93 -1.36
CA GLY A 293 -9.27 5.58 -0.12
C GLY A 293 -10.56 4.79 -0.34
N PHE A 294 -11.22 4.49 0.76
CA PHE A 294 -12.55 3.87 0.79
C PHE A 294 -13.62 4.95 0.87
N ALA A 295 -14.75 4.75 0.17
CA ALA A 295 -15.86 5.69 0.20
C ALA A 295 -16.64 5.60 1.51
N ARG A 296 -16.63 4.43 2.17
CA ARG A 296 -17.30 4.24 3.47
C ARG A 296 -16.44 3.44 4.43
N VAL A 297 -16.44 3.89 5.68
CA VAL A 297 -15.87 3.17 6.83
C VAL A 297 -16.93 3.08 7.92
N THR A 298 -17.23 1.85 8.34
CA THR A 298 -18.15 1.57 9.46
C THR A 298 -17.35 1.04 10.64
N GLU A 299 -17.48 1.72 11.79
CA GLU A 299 -16.90 1.33 13.07
C GLU A 299 -18.02 0.86 14.00
N THR A 300 -17.96 -0.38 14.49
CA THR A 300 -18.89 -0.90 15.49
C THR A 300 -18.17 -1.10 16.80
N ARG A 301 -18.59 -0.42 17.84
CA ARG A 301 -17.98 -0.42 19.18
C ARG A 301 -18.50 -1.52 20.07
N ALA A 302 -17.80 -1.80 21.18
CA ALA A 302 -18.15 -2.82 22.15
C ALA A 302 -19.54 -2.63 22.80
N ASP A 303 -19.99 -1.40 22.92
CA ASP A 303 -21.32 -1.04 23.44
C ASP A 303 -22.42 -1.11 22.37
N GLY A 304 -22.11 -1.58 21.18
CA GLY A 304 -23.03 -1.71 20.04
C GLY A 304 -23.25 -0.42 19.28
N ARG A 305 -22.66 0.71 19.66
CA ARG A 305 -22.71 1.94 18.86
C ARG A 305 -22.02 1.77 17.52
N VAL A 306 -22.62 2.33 16.48
CA VAL A 306 -22.12 2.28 15.11
C VAL A 306 -21.82 3.71 14.62
N LEU A 307 -20.58 3.91 14.15
CA LEU A 307 -20.14 5.11 13.48
C LEU A 307 -19.94 4.79 11.99
N ILE A 308 -20.64 5.51 11.13
CA ILE A 308 -20.49 5.40 9.67
C ILE A 308 -19.90 6.71 9.19
N LYS A 309 -18.79 6.62 8.45
CA LYS A 309 -18.12 7.76 7.83
C LYS A 309 -18.09 7.57 6.34
N ASP A 310 -18.63 8.54 5.60
CA ASP A 310 -18.63 8.58 4.15
C ASP A 310 -17.59 9.60 3.68
N PHE A 311 -16.78 9.19 2.70
CA PHE A 311 -15.66 9.97 2.16
C PHE A 311 -15.80 10.12 0.65
N LEU A 312 -15.35 11.25 0.13
CA LEU A 312 -15.11 11.41 -1.29
C LEU A 312 -13.81 10.65 -1.67
N ASN A 313 -13.87 9.91 -2.78
CA ASN A 313 -12.71 9.23 -3.33
C ASN A 313 -12.75 9.19 -4.88
N GLY A 314 -13.44 10.14 -5.51
CA GLY A 314 -13.65 10.16 -6.96
C GLY A 314 -12.50 10.75 -7.76
N ASN A 315 -11.77 11.73 -7.21
CA ASN A 315 -10.66 12.41 -7.88
C ASN A 315 -9.56 12.80 -6.89
N PHE A 316 -8.43 13.27 -7.44
CA PHE A 316 -7.23 13.64 -6.67
C PHE A 316 -7.52 14.71 -5.59
N TYR A 317 -8.30 15.73 -5.92
CA TYR A 317 -8.50 16.89 -5.04
C TYR A 317 -9.45 16.62 -3.89
N ASN A 318 -10.40 15.71 -4.06
CA ASN A 318 -11.42 15.43 -3.04
C ASN A 318 -11.19 14.12 -2.27
N LYS A 319 -10.16 13.33 -2.61
CA LYS A 319 -9.87 12.06 -1.96
C LYS A 319 -9.67 12.22 -0.45
N GLY A 320 -10.39 11.41 0.33
CA GLY A 320 -10.28 11.37 1.78
C GLY A 320 -11.06 12.45 2.54
N LEU A 321 -11.82 13.33 1.88
CA LEU A 321 -12.68 14.31 2.55
C LEU A 321 -13.91 13.60 3.12
N GLU A 322 -14.14 13.74 4.45
CA GLU A 322 -15.32 13.22 5.13
C GLU A 322 -16.54 14.13 4.84
N VAL A 323 -17.49 13.62 4.06
CA VAL A 323 -18.71 14.36 3.70
C VAL A 323 -19.86 14.05 4.61
N LYS A 324 -19.87 12.87 5.25
CA LYS A 324 -20.94 12.52 6.19
C LYS A 324 -20.40 11.63 7.30
N LYS A 325 -20.83 11.92 8.53
CA LYS A 325 -20.61 11.07 9.69
C LYS A 325 -21.95 10.80 10.36
N THR A 326 -22.28 9.52 10.55
CA THR A 326 -23.51 9.08 11.22
C THR A 326 -23.15 8.31 12.48
N VAL A 327 -23.81 8.63 13.59
CA VAL A 327 -23.67 7.90 14.86
C VAL A 327 -25.03 7.29 15.20
N ARG A 328 -25.03 5.97 15.42
CA ARG A 328 -26.20 5.19 15.84
C ARG A 328 -25.92 4.45 17.14
N ASP A 329 -26.97 4.24 17.94
CA ASP A 329 -26.89 3.33 19.09
C ASP A 329 -26.97 1.85 18.68
N ALA A 330 -26.93 0.96 19.65
CA ALA A 330 -27.05 -0.48 19.43
C ALA A 330 -28.43 -0.92 18.89
N GLY A 331 -29.46 -0.13 19.08
CA GLY A 331 -30.81 -0.32 18.53
C GLY A 331 -30.98 0.18 17.10
N GLY A 332 -29.96 0.85 16.55
CA GLY A 332 -30.00 1.45 15.23
C GLY A 332 -30.57 2.86 15.17
N ASN A 333 -30.95 3.45 16.33
CA ASN A 333 -31.46 4.82 16.39
C ASN A 333 -30.33 5.82 16.18
N LEU A 334 -30.66 6.94 15.56
CA LEU A 334 -29.74 8.04 15.29
C LEU A 334 -29.45 8.85 16.55
N TRP A 335 -28.20 9.20 16.73
CA TRP A 335 -27.75 10.17 17.73
C TRP A 335 -27.23 11.44 17.09
N LEU A 336 -26.48 11.31 16.01
CA LEU A 336 -25.87 12.45 15.34
C LEU A 336 -25.64 12.13 13.86
N VAL A 337 -25.93 13.10 13.00
CA VAL A 337 -25.49 13.12 11.60
C VAL A 337 -24.78 14.45 11.36
N LYS A 338 -23.52 14.38 10.97
CA LYS A 338 -22.73 15.54 10.53
C LYS A 338 -22.55 15.45 9.02
N ILE A 339 -22.87 16.53 8.31
CA ILE A 339 -22.73 16.66 6.86
C ILE A 339 -21.76 17.81 6.58
N SER A 340 -20.78 17.57 5.72
CA SER A 340 -19.78 18.57 5.33
C SER A 340 -19.80 18.70 3.81
N ASP A 341 -20.04 19.92 3.32
CA ASP A 341 -20.05 20.24 1.91
C ASP A 341 -18.73 20.90 1.52
N TYR A 342 -18.11 20.39 0.48
CA TYR A 342 -16.84 20.88 -0.05
C TYR A 342 -16.99 21.34 -1.50
N ASP A 343 -16.37 22.46 -1.83
CA ASP A 343 -16.19 22.93 -3.19
C ASP A 343 -14.70 22.87 -3.60
N ILE A 344 -14.42 22.53 -4.86
CA ILE A 344 -13.07 22.49 -5.39
C ILE A 344 -12.86 23.75 -6.21
N ARG A 345 -12.04 24.65 -5.72
CA ARG A 345 -11.77 25.95 -6.32
C ARG A 345 -10.36 26.03 -6.87
N GLU A 346 -10.21 26.79 -7.96
CA GLU A 346 -8.89 27.17 -8.46
C GLU A 346 -8.26 28.18 -7.50
N VAL A 347 -7.03 27.87 -7.07
CA VAL A 347 -6.22 28.74 -6.19
C VAL A 347 -5.22 29.45 -7.10
N ILE A 348 -5.24 30.77 -7.10
CA ILE A 348 -4.30 31.62 -7.86
C ILE A 348 -4.16 31.15 -9.32
N ALA A 349 -4.99 31.62 -10.21
CA ALA A 349 -4.96 31.55 -11.68
C ALA A 349 -3.85 30.70 -12.34
N SER A 350 -3.60 29.47 -11.88
CA SER A 350 -2.43 28.69 -12.29
C SER A 350 -2.64 27.18 -12.35
N ARG A 351 -3.90 26.72 -12.52
CA ARG A 351 -4.26 25.30 -12.54
C ARG A 351 -4.01 24.55 -11.22
N CYS A 352 -3.84 25.24 -10.11
CA CYS A 352 -3.81 24.67 -8.79
C CYS A 352 -5.24 24.68 -8.22
N TYR A 353 -5.72 23.52 -7.77
CA TYR A 353 -7.06 23.38 -7.20
C TYR A 353 -6.92 22.91 -5.74
N ALA A 354 -7.80 23.42 -4.88
CA ALA A 354 -7.87 23.00 -3.49
C ALA A 354 -9.33 22.79 -3.07
N PRO A 355 -9.59 21.82 -2.19
CA PRO A 355 -10.90 21.65 -1.59
C PRO A 355 -11.12 22.69 -0.48
N TYR A 356 -12.28 23.31 -0.49
CA TYR A 356 -12.75 24.25 0.53
C TYR A 356 -13.99 23.69 1.21
N LEU A 357 -14.03 23.72 2.53
CA LEU A 357 -15.20 23.36 3.31
C LEU A 357 -16.15 24.57 3.32
N ASP A 358 -17.25 24.52 2.59
CA ASP A 358 -18.19 25.63 2.53
C ASP A 358 -19.12 25.68 3.74
N ARG A 359 -19.62 24.51 4.14
CA ARG A 359 -20.48 24.42 5.31
C ARG A 359 -20.40 23.06 5.99
N THR A 360 -20.77 23.07 7.28
CA THR A 360 -21.00 21.88 8.08
C THR A 360 -22.37 21.99 8.76
N GLU A 361 -23.21 21.00 8.55
CA GLU A 361 -24.49 20.84 9.26
C GLU A 361 -24.36 19.67 10.23
N THR A 362 -24.75 19.88 11.49
CA THR A 362 -24.81 18.80 12.49
C THR A 362 -26.25 18.67 12.98
N ARG A 363 -26.82 17.49 12.82
CA ARG A 363 -28.18 17.12 13.21
C ARG A 363 -28.13 16.19 14.42
N TYR A 364 -28.88 16.49 15.44
CA TYR A 364 -28.97 15.75 16.70
C TYR A 364 -30.34 15.07 16.77
N TYR A 365 -30.40 13.80 17.19
CA TYR A 365 -31.59 12.96 17.20
C TYR A 365 -31.88 12.33 18.57
N GLU A 366 -30.92 12.37 19.50
CA GLU A 366 -31.02 11.89 20.88
C GLU A 366 -31.49 10.42 21.02
N GLY A 367 -31.33 9.61 20.00
CA GLY A 367 -31.75 8.21 20.00
C GLY A 367 -33.26 7.99 19.81
N LEU A 368 -34.03 9.03 19.45
CA LEU A 368 -35.50 8.98 19.37
C LEU A 368 -36.01 8.41 18.04
N THR A 369 -35.20 8.43 17.00
CA THR A 369 -35.60 7.97 15.66
C THR A 369 -34.44 7.30 14.89
N GLY A 370 -34.77 6.44 13.93
CA GLY A 370 -33.88 5.94 12.91
C GLY A 370 -33.90 6.72 11.60
N ASP A 371 -34.79 7.69 11.44
CA ASP A 371 -35.03 8.48 10.23
C ASP A 371 -34.24 9.80 10.27
N GLU A 372 -33.41 10.03 9.28
CA GLU A 372 -32.57 11.24 9.15
C GLU A 372 -33.40 12.54 8.86
N ASN A 373 -34.66 12.43 8.49
CA ASN A 373 -35.50 13.58 8.15
C ASN A 373 -36.09 14.31 9.37
N PHE A 374 -35.99 13.73 10.56
CA PHE A 374 -36.58 14.23 11.77
C PHE A 374 -35.55 14.47 12.89
N PRO A 375 -34.60 15.43 12.73
CA PRO A 375 -33.69 15.80 13.80
C PRO A 375 -34.43 16.61 14.87
N GLU A 376 -34.10 16.39 16.14
CA GLU A 376 -34.58 17.20 17.27
C GLU A 376 -33.96 18.61 17.24
N LYS A 377 -32.74 18.71 16.80
CA LYS A 377 -31.99 19.95 16.67
C LYS A 377 -30.98 19.84 15.50
N SER A 378 -30.76 20.98 14.83
CA SER A 378 -29.65 21.09 13.85
C SER A 378 -28.88 22.39 14.11
N THR A 379 -27.55 22.31 13.83
CA THR A 379 -26.65 23.46 13.85
C THR A 379 -25.99 23.59 12.51
N LEU A 380 -25.69 24.82 12.09
CA LEU A 380 -25.06 25.11 10.80
C LEU A 380 -23.85 26.02 10.99
N GLN A 381 -22.74 25.66 10.38
CA GLN A 381 -21.52 26.46 10.29
C GLN A 381 -21.18 26.72 8.84
N THR A 382 -20.76 27.95 8.50
CA THR A 382 -20.31 28.31 7.13
C THR A 382 -18.96 29.00 7.16
N TYR A 383 -18.23 28.89 6.04
CA TYR A 383 -16.87 29.37 5.91
C TYR A 383 -16.71 30.25 4.67
N ALA A 384 -15.92 31.29 4.75
CA ALA A 384 -15.49 32.11 3.64
C ALA A 384 -13.96 32.13 3.56
N TYR A 385 -13.41 32.25 2.35
CA TYR A 385 -11.98 32.15 2.10
C TYR A 385 -11.47 33.28 1.22
N ASP A 386 -10.18 33.62 1.36
CA ASP A 386 -9.47 34.48 0.41
C ASP A 386 -8.92 33.65 -0.79
N GLU A 387 -8.23 34.34 -1.68
CA GLU A 387 -7.59 33.73 -2.86
C GLU A 387 -6.42 32.78 -2.51
N TYR A 388 -5.88 32.86 -1.29
CA TYR A 388 -4.78 32.02 -0.81
C TYR A 388 -5.29 30.81 -0.04
N GLY A 389 -6.59 30.68 0.20
CA GLY A 389 -7.21 29.58 0.93
C GLY A 389 -7.30 29.81 2.45
N ASN A 390 -7.02 31.00 2.92
CA ASN A 390 -7.20 31.33 4.34
C ASN A 390 -8.67 31.59 4.67
N VAL A 391 -9.14 31.14 5.83
CA VAL A 391 -10.49 31.40 6.32
C VAL A 391 -10.64 32.86 6.70
N THR A 392 -11.37 33.64 5.93
CA THR A 392 -11.63 35.07 6.20
C THR A 392 -12.92 35.32 6.93
N GLY A 393 -13.87 34.39 6.87
CA GLY A 393 -15.15 34.44 7.54
C GLY A 393 -15.58 33.10 8.07
N PHE A 394 -16.18 33.12 9.23
CA PHE A 394 -16.81 31.95 9.85
C PHE A 394 -18.12 32.41 10.51
N VAL A 395 -19.18 31.67 10.26
CA VAL A 395 -20.48 31.91 10.95
C VAL A 395 -20.93 30.59 11.56
N ASP A 396 -21.17 30.58 12.83
CA ASP A 396 -21.88 29.53 13.54
C ASP A 396 -23.30 30.05 13.81
N TYR A 397 -24.26 29.44 13.15
CA TYR A 397 -25.67 29.81 13.28
C TYR A 397 -26.34 29.17 14.51
N GLY A 398 -25.55 28.39 15.29
CA GLY A 398 -26.09 27.68 16.44
C GLY A 398 -27.24 26.76 16.04
N ASP A 399 -28.41 26.97 16.71
CA ASP A 399 -29.65 26.26 16.34
C ASP A 399 -30.58 27.11 15.42
N ALA A 400 -31.86 26.86 15.44
CA ALA A 400 -32.81 27.61 14.62
C ALA A 400 -33.04 29.06 15.10
N SER A 401 -32.48 29.47 16.25
CA SER A 401 -32.60 30.81 16.81
C SER A 401 -31.48 31.70 16.31
N SER A 402 -31.78 32.82 15.67
CA SER A 402 -30.76 33.78 15.28
C SER A 402 -30.12 34.56 16.45
N LEU A 403 -30.53 34.27 17.69
CA LEU A 403 -29.99 34.95 18.88
C LEU A 403 -28.69 34.36 19.42
N ASP A 404 -28.33 33.18 18.98
CA ASP A 404 -27.08 32.47 19.34
C ASP A 404 -26.02 32.48 18.24
N ASP A 405 -26.26 33.19 17.14
CA ASP A 405 -25.30 33.33 16.04
C ASP A 405 -23.94 33.90 16.52
N VAL A 406 -22.86 33.25 16.13
CA VAL A 406 -21.51 33.74 16.36
C VAL A 406 -20.81 33.93 15.02
N ARG A 407 -20.22 35.12 14.80
CA ARG A 407 -19.54 35.46 13.54
C ARG A 407 -18.11 35.85 13.80
N ALA A 408 -17.18 35.25 13.05
CA ALA A 408 -15.79 35.63 13.07
C ALA A 408 -15.36 36.22 11.71
N VAL A 409 -14.62 37.35 11.77
CA VAL A 409 -13.96 37.95 10.62
C VAL A 409 -12.47 37.92 10.89
N ILE A 410 -11.70 37.42 9.92
CA ILE A 410 -10.26 37.25 10.01
C ILE A 410 -9.60 38.00 8.85
N SER A 411 -8.68 38.89 9.16
CA SER A 411 -7.87 39.58 8.15
C SER A 411 -6.43 39.15 8.27
N TYR A 412 -5.80 38.92 7.13
CA TYR A 412 -4.43 38.41 7.07
C TYR A 412 -3.43 39.49 6.67
N LEU A 413 -2.23 39.39 7.19
CA LEU A 413 -1.08 40.21 6.79
C LEU A 413 -0.26 39.43 5.77
N TYR A 414 -0.22 39.94 4.54
CA TYR A 414 0.51 39.30 3.45
C TYR A 414 1.91 39.84 3.33
N GLN A 415 2.89 38.98 3.26
CA GLN A 415 4.30 39.29 3.01
C GLN A 415 4.74 38.60 1.71
N PRO A 416 4.53 39.21 0.53
CA PRO A 416 4.78 38.58 -0.77
C PRO A 416 6.24 38.22 -1.01
N GLY A 417 7.19 38.98 -0.46
CA GLY A 417 8.63 38.75 -0.63
C GLY A 417 9.07 37.38 -0.13
N PRO A 418 8.84 37.02 1.14
CA PRO A 418 9.07 35.65 1.65
C PRO A 418 7.94 34.69 1.38
N TYR A 419 6.87 35.09 0.68
CA TYR A 419 5.66 34.32 0.39
C TYR A 419 4.95 33.81 1.65
N ILE A 420 4.76 34.68 2.64
CA ILE A 420 4.00 34.39 3.86
C ILE A 420 2.63 35.04 3.74
N MET A 421 1.57 34.21 3.52
CA MET A 421 0.23 34.66 3.19
C MET A 421 -0.83 34.28 4.25
N ASP A 422 -0.43 33.63 5.33
CA ASP A 422 -1.31 32.95 6.30
C ASP A 422 -1.23 33.53 7.73
N ARG A 423 -0.75 34.75 7.89
CA ARG A 423 -0.57 35.39 9.22
C ARG A 423 -1.78 36.22 9.59
N PRO A 424 -2.66 35.79 10.57
CA PRO A 424 -3.83 36.57 10.94
C PRO A 424 -3.44 37.86 11.67
N GLY A 425 -3.68 38.97 11.00
CA GLY A 425 -3.44 40.31 11.58
C GLY A 425 -4.54 40.76 12.53
N LEU A 426 -5.80 40.40 12.22
CA LEU A 426 -6.96 40.68 13.06
C LEU A 426 -7.89 39.49 13.07
N ILE A 427 -8.36 39.11 14.25
CA ILE A 427 -9.48 38.21 14.47
C ILE A 427 -10.51 38.94 15.30
N ARG A 428 -11.74 39.13 14.76
CA ARG A 428 -12.87 39.73 15.45
C ARG A 428 -14.02 38.75 15.47
N VAL A 429 -14.53 38.45 16.66
CA VAL A 429 -15.69 37.60 16.88
C VAL A 429 -16.80 38.45 17.46
N THR A 430 -17.98 38.35 16.86
CA THR A 430 -19.20 39.07 17.28
C THR A 430 -20.32 38.08 17.55
N GLY A 431 -21.17 38.40 18.50
CA GLY A 431 -22.42 37.70 18.73
C GLY A 431 -23.54 38.15 17.78
N ALA A 432 -24.73 37.62 17.98
CA ALA A 432 -25.87 37.78 17.12
C ALA A 432 -26.35 39.27 16.98
N GLN A 433 -26.15 40.08 18.00
CA GLN A 433 -26.54 41.50 18.00
C GLN A 433 -25.42 42.43 17.56
N GLY A 434 -24.25 41.83 17.12
CA GLY A 434 -23.08 42.58 16.67
C GLY A 434 -22.12 42.99 17.78
N GLU A 435 -22.42 42.64 19.05
CA GLU A 435 -21.51 42.85 20.18
C GLU A 435 -20.20 42.09 19.99
N VAL A 436 -19.09 42.71 20.37
CA VAL A 436 -17.76 42.12 20.23
C VAL A 436 -17.51 41.16 21.39
N LEU A 437 -17.46 39.87 21.09
CA LEU A 437 -17.16 38.81 22.05
C LEU A 437 -15.66 38.62 22.23
N ARG A 438 -14.89 38.82 21.15
CA ARG A 438 -13.43 38.67 21.16
C ARG A 438 -12.81 39.51 20.06
N ARG A 439 -11.70 40.18 20.38
CA ARG A 439 -10.85 40.83 19.37
C ARG A 439 -9.38 40.60 19.68
N ARG A 440 -8.62 40.13 18.66
CA ARG A 440 -7.19 39.90 18.74
C ARG A 440 -6.50 40.55 17.55
N VAL A 441 -5.32 41.14 17.81
CA VAL A 441 -4.46 41.70 16.77
C VAL A 441 -3.07 41.10 16.94
N GLY A 442 -2.55 40.54 15.85
CA GLY A 442 -1.20 39.99 15.78
C GLY A 442 -0.29 40.83 14.89
N THR A 443 0.97 41.05 15.31
CA THR A 443 2.02 41.60 14.47
C THR A 443 3.15 40.59 14.31
N TYR A 444 3.80 40.60 13.15
CA TYR A 444 4.78 39.58 12.78
C TYR A 444 6.09 40.22 12.31
N ASP A 445 7.21 39.50 12.49
CA ASP A 445 8.47 39.88 11.92
C ASP A 445 8.60 39.50 10.42
N ALA A 446 9.72 39.85 9.80
CA ALA A 446 9.96 39.53 8.39
C ALA A 446 10.08 38.02 8.09
N LYS A 447 10.23 37.18 9.12
CA LYS A 447 10.25 35.71 9.00
C LYS A 447 8.87 35.11 9.26
N GLY A 448 7.85 35.93 9.59
CA GLY A 448 6.50 35.49 9.91
C GLY A 448 6.33 35.00 11.35
N ASN A 449 7.26 35.26 12.25
CA ASN A 449 7.09 34.94 13.67
C ASN A 449 6.22 35.99 14.35
N LEU A 450 5.31 35.58 15.21
CA LEU A 450 4.41 36.46 15.97
C LEU A 450 5.20 37.25 16.98
N ARG A 451 5.30 38.55 16.77
CA ARG A 451 6.06 39.51 17.66
C ARG A 451 5.23 40.04 18.80
N GLU A 452 3.96 40.34 18.53
CA GLU A 452 3.07 40.95 19.49
C GLU A 452 1.67 40.39 19.27
N LEU A 453 1.02 39.98 20.35
CA LEU A 453 -0.39 39.62 20.41
C LEU A 453 -1.10 40.58 21.35
N ARG A 454 -2.08 41.31 20.82
CA ARG A 454 -2.98 42.18 21.61
C ARG A 454 -4.33 41.52 21.72
N GLU A 455 -4.74 41.25 22.94
CA GLU A 455 -6.08 40.67 23.25
C GLU A 455 -6.92 41.78 23.94
N PHE A 456 -7.99 42.14 23.30
CA PHE A 456 -8.84 43.23 23.77
C PHE A 456 -9.84 42.74 24.81
N ILE A 457 -9.90 43.44 25.96
CA ILE A 457 -10.85 43.22 27.03
C ILE A 457 -12.13 44.01 26.72
N ASP A 458 -11.97 45.22 26.18
CA ASP A 458 -13.02 46.10 25.68
C ASP A 458 -12.52 46.82 24.40
N ASP A 459 -13.30 47.77 23.87
CA ASP A 459 -12.93 48.46 22.61
C ASP A 459 -11.60 49.26 22.69
N SER A 460 -11.19 49.64 23.90
CA SER A 460 -10.03 50.53 24.15
C SER A 460 -8.91 49.84 24.90
N THR A 461 -9.19 48.87 25.73
CA THR A 461 -8.24 48.20 26.63
C THR A 461 -7.78 46.87 26.10
N ALA A 462 -6.51 46.63 26.00
CA ALA A 462 -5.92 45.38 25.55
C ALA A 462 -4.79 44.89 26.46
N VAL A 463 -4.71 43.60 26.65
CA VAL A 463 -3.56 42.91 27.19
C VAL A 463 -2.59 42.63 26.02
N THR A 464 -1.32 42.99 26.17
CA THR A 464 -0.30 42.79 25.14
C THR A 464 0.71 41.74 25.61
N THR A 465 0.90 40.71 24.79
CA THR A 465 1.95 39.71 24.96
C THR A 465 3.04 39.97 23.89
N THR A 466 4.27 40.17 24.29
CA THR A 466 5.41 40.34 23.37
C THR A 466 6.25 39.07 23.35
N LEU A 467 6.66 38.67 22.16
CA LEU A 467 7.40 37.43 21.92
C LEU A 467 8.72 37.76 21.22
N ALA A 468 9.81 37.14 21.67
CA ALA A 468 11.11 37.25 21.05
C ALA A 468 11.63 35.88 20.62
N TYR A 469 12.37 35.85 19.52
CA TYR A 469 12.88 34.61 18.93
C TYR A 469 14.38 34.67 18.74
N ASP A 470 15.04 33.52 18.87
CA ASP A 470 16.44 33.33 18.54
C ASP A 470 16.71 33.36 17.02
N GLY A 471 17.97 33.23 16.62
CA GLY A 471 18.34 33.18 15.20
C GLY A 471 17.77 32.01 14.42
N TYR A 472 17.36 30.94 15.10
CA TYR A 472 16.78 29.72 14.54
C TYR A 472 15.25 29.74 14.51
N GLY A 473 14.61 30.75 15.11
CA GLY A 473 13.17 30.87 15.19
C GLY A 473 12.53 30.17 16.40
N ASN A 474 13.30 29.75 17.38
CA ASN A 474 12.77 29.24 18.63
C ASN A 474 12.35 30.38 19.54
N LEU A 475 11.26 30.24 20.27
CA LEU A 475 10.78 31.21 21.23
C LEU A 475 11.82 31.35 22.36
N ALA A 476 12.34 32.58 22.52
CA ALA A 476 13.36 32.90 23.52
C ALA A 476 12.75 33.63 24.73
N GLN A 477 11.64 34.39 24.53
CA GLN A 477 10.96 35.14 25.59
C GLN A 477 9.48 35.38 25.18
#